data_000051369e0fb349735b15adc4885834
#
_entry.id   000051369e0fb349735b15adc4885834
#
_cell.length_a   1.000
_cell.length_b   1.000
_cell.length_c   1.000
_cell.angle_alpha   90.00
_cell.angle_beta   90.00
_cell.angle_gamma   90.00
#
_symmetry.space_group_name_H-M   'P 1'
#
loop_
_entity.id
_entity.type
_entity.pdbx_description
1 polymer ?
#
loop_
_entity_poly.entity_id
_entity_poly.type
_entity_poly.pdbx_seq_one_letter_code
_entity_poly.pdbx_strand_id
1 'polypeptide(L)'
;MMKKIDVKILDPRVGKEFPLPTYATSGSAGLDLRACLDDAVELAPGATTLLPTGLAIHIADPSLAAMMLPRSGLGHKHGIVLGNLVGLIDSDYQGQLMISVWNRGQDSFTIQPGERIAQMIFVPVVQAEFNLVEDFDATDRGEGGFGHSGRQ
;
A
#
# COMPACT_ATOMS: atom_id res chain seq x y z
N MET A 1 19.45 -11.41 1.88
CA MET A 1 18.56 -12.60 1.89
C MET A 1 17.12 -12.13 1.95
N MET A 2 16.26 -12.71 1.14
CA MET A 2 14.83 -12.39 1.16
C MET A 2 14.14 -12.98 2.38
N LYS A 3 13.24 -12.21 2.99
CA LYS A 3 12.33 -12.68 4.04
C LYS A 3 11.20 -13.49 3.39
N LYS A 4 10.89 -14.65 3.91
CA LYS A 4 9.74 -15.45 3.45
C LYS A 4 8.47 -14.96 4.15
N ILE A 5 7.44 -14.69 3.36
CA ILE A 5 6.11 -14.29 3.84
C ILE A 5 5.11 -15.31 3.33
N ASP A 6 4.28 -15.83 4.22
CA ASP A 6 3.23 -16.77 3.84
C ASP A 6 2.15 -16.06 3.04
N VAL A 7 1.76 -16.65 1.93
CA VAL A 7 0.73 -16.13 1.02
C VAL A 7 -0.31 -17.20 0.76
N LYS A 8 -1.57 -16.81 0.87
CA LYS A 8 -2.71 -17.67 0.58
C LYS A 8 -3.43 -17.15 -0.65
N ILE A 9 -3.64 -18.00 -1.64
CA ILE A 9 -4.42 -17.68 -2.83
C ILE A 9 -5.91 -17.87 -2.50
N LEU A 10 -6.71 -16.83 -2.69
CA LEU A 10 -8.14 -16.83 -2.43
C LEU A 10 -8.97 -16.97 -3.70
N ASP A 11 -8.41 -16.57 -4.85
CA ASP A 11 -9.04 -16.68 -6.16
C ASP A 11 -8.15 -17.54 -7.05
N PRO A 12 -8.69 -18.61 -7.69
CA PRO A 12 -7.87 -19.55 -8.47
C PRO A 12 -7.22 -18.95 -9.71
N ARG A 13 -7.63 -17.77 -10.16
CA ARG A 13 -6.99 -17.05 -11.27
C ARG A 13 -5.64 -16.48 -10.90
N VAL A 14 -5.41 -16.23 -9.61
CA VAL A 14 -4.13 -15.69 -9.12
C VAL A 14 -3.04 -16.77 -9.23
N GLY A 15 -1.95 -16.44 -9.88
CA GLY A 15 -0.89 -17.37 -10.22
C GLY A 15 -1.12 -18.10 -11.55
N LYS A 16 -2.20 -17.79 -12.24
CA LYS A 16 -2.56 -18.33 -13.57
C LYS A 16 -2.80 -17.16 -14.54
N GLU A 17 -4.09 -16.83 -14.80
CA GLU A 17 -4.44 -15.68 -15.66
C GLU A 17 -3.92 -14.37 -15.09
N PHE A 18 -3.94 -14.22 -13.77
CA PHE A 18 -3.39 -13.07 -13.07
C PHE A 18 -2.08 -13.46 -12.39
N PRO A 19 -0.92 -12.98 -12.87
CA PRO A 19 0.37 -13.34 -12.27
C PRO A 19 0.45 -13.00 -10.77
N LEU A 20 1.17 -13.83 -10.02
CA LEU A 20 1.53 -13.51 -8.65
C LEU A 20 2.36 -12.22 -8.60
N PRO A 21 2.25 -11.41 -7.54
CA PRO A 21 3.13 -10.27 -7.35
C PRO A 21 4.60 -10.68 -7.40
N THR A 22 5.38 -9.96 -8.17
CA THR A 22 6.83 -10.16 -8.29
C THR A 22 7.52 -8.82 -8.33
N TYR A 23 8.80 -8.80 -7.99
CA TYR A 23 9.65 -7.64 -8.22
C TYR A 23 9.99 -7.57 -9.71
N ALA A 24 9.76 -6.41 -10.33
CA ALA A 24 10.03 -6.22 -11.76
C ALA A 24 11.52 -6.29 -12.11
N THR A 25 12.36 -5.83 -11.18
CA THR A 25 13.83 -5.87 -11.30
C THR A 25 14.44 -6.31 -9.98
N SER A 26 15.71 -6.67 -9.98
CA SER A 26 16.43 -7.06 -8.76
C SER A 26 16.56 -5.92 -7.75
N GLY A 27 16.42 -4.67 -8.19
CA GLY A 27 16.49 -3.49 -7.32
C GLY A 27 15.14 -2.87 -7.00
N SER A 28 14.02 -3.48 -7.44
CA SER A 28 12.69 -2.98 -7.13
C SER A 28 12.38 -3.08 -5.65
N ALA A 29 11.83 -2.01 -5.07
CA ALA A 29 11.39 -2.00 -3.67
C ALA A 29 9.97 -2.54 -3.50
N GLY A 30 9.14 -2.40 -4.51
CA GLY A 30 7.71 -2.75 -4.45
C GLY A 30 7.33 -3.91 -5.35
N LEU A 31 6.35 -4.66 -4.86
CA LEU A 31 5.64 -5.71 -5.61
C LEU A 31 4.36 -5.11 -6.17
N ASP A 32 4.11 -5.25 -7.46
CA ASP A 32 2.84 -4.78 -8.03
C ASP A 32 1.67 -5.64 -7.57
N LEU A 33 0.57 -5.00 -7.20
CA LEU A 33 -0.70 -5.63 -6.85
C LEU A 33 -1.71 -5.44 -7.96
N ARG A 34 -2.46 -6.50 -8.27
CA ARG A 34 -3.41 -6.52 -9.39
C ARG A 34 -4.85 -6.54 -8.88
N ALA A 35 -5.73 -5.91 -9.66
CA ALA A 35 -7.16 -5.97 -9.43
C ALA A 35 -7.71 -7.35 -9.85
N CYS A 36 -8.16 -8.13 -8.88
CA CYS A 36 -8.75 -9.44 -9.12
C CYS A 36 -10.25 -9.27 -9.38
N LEU A 37 -10.59 -8.92 -10.61
CA LEU A 37 -11.95 -8.57 -11.02
C LEU A 37 -12.48 -9.56 -12.06
N ASP A 38 -13.80 -9.75 -12.07
CA ASP A 38 -14.49 -10.48 -13.13
C ASP A 38 -14.69 -9.58 -14.36
N ASP A 39 -15.11 -8.33 -14.11
CA ASP A 39 -15.38 -7.34 -15.15
C ASP A 39 -14.62 -6.06 -14.87
N ALA A 40 -14.40 -5.26 -15.92
CA ALA A 40 -13.82 -3.94 -15.78
C ALA A 40 -14.66 -3.04 -14.87
N VAL A 41 -13.99 -2.20 -14.11
CA VAL A 41 -14.61 -1.21 -13.22
C VAL A 41 -14.31 0.18 -13.76
N GLU A 42 -15.34 0.95 -14.05
CA GLU A 42 -15.20 2.35 -14.39
C GLU A 42 -15.28 3.20 -13.13
N LEU A 43 -14.23 3.97 -12.87
CA LEU A 43 -14.13 4.82 -11.71
C LEU A 43 -14.21 6.29 -12.13
N ALA A 44 -15.34 6.92 -11.81
CA ALA A 44 -15.58 8.33 -12.11
C ALA A 44 -14.64 9.25 -11.33
N PRO A 45 -14.37 10.48 -11.83
CA PRO A 45 -13.59 11.46 -11.09
C PRO A 45 -14.16 11.68 -9.68
N GLY A 46 -13.28 11.66 -8.69
CA GLY A 46 -13.66 11.83 -7.27
C GLY A 46 -14.17 10.56 -6.58
N ALA A 47 -14.48 9.50 -7.30
CA ALA A 47 -15.02 8.27 -6.74
C ALA A 47 -13.91 7.40 -6.11
N THR A 48 -14.29 6.64 -5.10
CA THR A 48 -13.45 5.66 -4.42
C THR A 48 -14.14 4.31 -4.43
N THR A 49 -13.39 3.23 -4.65
CA THR A 49 -13.91 1.87 -4.60
C THR A 49 -12.90 0.94 -3.96
N LEU A 50 -13.39 -0.14 -3.37
CA LEU A 50 -12.56 -1.16 -2.74
C LEU A 50 -12.44 -2.37 -3.68
N LEU A 51 -11.23 -2.71 -4.09
CA LEU A 51 -10.98 -3.78 -5.04
C LEU A 51 -10.19 -4.93 -4.41
N PRO A 52 -10.58 -6.19 -4.70
CA PRO A 52 -9.88 -7.36 -4.19
C PRO A 52 -8.59 -7.63 -4.97
N THR A 53 -7.63 -8.25 -4.31
CA THR A 53 -6.41 -8.77 -4.95
C THR A 53 -6.46 -10.28 -5.14
N GLY A 54 -7.38 -10.97 -4.50
CA GLY A 54 -7.44 -12.43 -4.50
C GLY A 54 -6.35 -13.09 -3.66
N LEU A 55 -5.65 -12.33 -2.84
CA LEU A 55 -4.55 -12.78 -1.99
C LEU A 55 -4.75 -12.40 -0.53
N ALA A 56 -4.26 -13.25 0.36
CA ALA A 56 -4.03 -12.91 1.76
C ALA A 56 -2.58 -13.22 2.10
N ILE A 57 -1.99 -12.44 2.98
CA ILE A 57 -0.64 -12.66 3.48
C ILE A 57 -0.67 -12.80 5.00
N HIS A 58 0.31 -13.50 5.57
CA HIS A 58 0.54 -13.52 7.01
C HIS A 58 2.01 -13.24 7.25
N ILE A 59 2.32 -12.05 7.71
CA ILE A 59 3.69 -11.63 7.99
C ILE A 59 4.23 -12.35 9.22
N ALA A 60 3.41 -12.45 10.28
CA ALA A 60 3.68 -13.19 11.51
C ALA A 60 4.91 -12.71 12.31
N ASP A 61 5.49 -11.58 11.94
CA ASP A 61 6.67 -11.01 12.59
C ASP A 61 6.36 -9.55 12.93
N PRO A 62 6.19 -9.21 14.23
CA PRO A 62 5.81 -7.85 14.63
C PRO A 62 6.89 -6.80 14.40
N SER A 63 8.09 -7.21 13.99
CA SER A 63 9.13 -6.27 13.56
C SER A 63 8.99 -5.84 12.10
N LEU A 64 7.99 -6.36 11.40
CA LEU A 64 7.70 -6.06 10.00
C LEU A 64 6.25 -5.64 9.81
N ALA A 65 6.02 -4.81 8.81
CA ALA A 65 4.70 -4.49 8.28
C ALA A 65 4.77 -4.43 6.77
N ALA A 66 3.62 -4.47 6.11
CA ALA A 66 3.54 -4.14 4.70
C ALA A 66 2.83 -2.79 4.53
N MET A 67 3.21 -2.07 3.50
CA MET A 67 2.55 -0.82 3.11
C MET A 67 2.13 -0.92 1.65
N MET A 68 0.86 -0.61 1.40
CA MET A 68 0.35 -0.46 0.03
C MET A 68 0.44 1.00 -0.37
N LEU A 69 0.98 1.23 -1.56
CA LEU A 69 1.26 2.56 -2.11
C LEU A 69 0.72 2.66 -3.52
N PRO A 70 0.44 3.89 -4.02
CA PRO A 70 0.12 4.08 -5.42
C PRO A 70 1.31 3.74 -6.32
N ARG A 71 1.01 3.41 -7.58
CA ARG A 71 2.03 3.35 -8.64
C ARG A 71 2.26 4.76 -9.19
N SER A 72 3.52 5.11 -9.42
CA SER A 72 3.88 6.48 -9.80
C SER A 72 3.20 6.95 -11.10
N GLY A 73 3.19 6.10 -12.12
CA GLY A 73 2.57 6.45 -13.42
C GLY A 73 1.07 6.63 -13.34
N LEU A 74 0.36 5.72 -12.71
CA LEU A 74 -1.10 5.82 -12.53
C LEU A 74 -1.47 7.03 -11.66
N GLY A 75 -0.72 7.26 -10.60
CA GLY A 75 -0.98 8.39 -9.71
C GLY A 75 -0.75 9.73 -10.39
N HIS A 76 0.38 9.88 -11.05
CA HIS A 76 0.74 11.15 -11.68
C HIS A 76 -0.09 11.45 -12.94
N LYS A 77 -0.22 10.48 -13.86
CA LYS A 77 -0.88 10.70 -15.15
C LYS A 77 -2.40 10.66 -15.07
N HIS A 78 -2.94 9.79 -14.25
CA HIS A 78 -4.39 9.52 -14.23
C HIS A 78 -5.07 9.84 -12.90
N GLY A 79 -4.29 10.20 -11.88
CA GLY A 79 -4.84 10.49 -10.57
C GLY A 79 -5.36 9.25 -9.83
N ILE A 80 -4.95 8.06 -10.25
CA ILE A 80 -5.36 6.81 -9.61
C ILE A 80 -4.42 6.51 -8.44
N VAL A 81 -4.91 6.74 -7.26
CA VAL A 81 -4.17 6.65 -6.01
C VAL A 81 -4.98 5.82 -5.01
N LEU A 82 -4.57 5.79 -3.75
CA LEU A 82 -5.30 5.06 -2.71
C LEU A 82 -6.20 6.01 -1.92
N GLY A 83 -7.41 5.56 -1.63
CA GLY A 83 -8.39 6.34 -0.86
C GLY A 83 -7.96 6.55 0.59
N ASN A 84 -7.20 5.62 1.14
CA ASN A 84 -6.59 5.74 2.47
C ASN A 84 -5.17 6.35 2.42
N LEU A 85 -4.71 6.79 1.26
CA LEU A 85 -3.38 7.34 0.95
C LEU A 85 -2.27 6.28 1.06
N VAL A 86 -2.17 5.60 2.19
CA VAL A 86 -1.26 4.48 2.43
C VAL A 86 -2.05 3.37 3.11
N GLY A 87 -1.97 2.17 2.58
CA GLY A 87 -2.54 0.99 3.22
C GLY A 87 -1.52 0.34 4.15
N LEU A 88 -1.78 0.31 5.44
CA LEU A 88 -0.90 -0.33 6.41
C LEU A 88 -1.42 -1.74 6.72
N ILE A 89 -0.56 -2.73 6.54
CA ILE A 89 -0.87 -4.14 6.79
C ILE A 89 -0.05 -4.60 7.99
N ASP A 90 -0.76 -4.88 9.06
CA ASP A 90 -0.16 -5.37 10.32
C ASP A 90 0.34 -6.81 10.19
N SER A 91 1.29 -7.19 11.01
CA SER A 91 1.92 -8.52 10.96
C SER A 91 0.95 -9.66 11.25
N ASP A 92 -0.12 -9.41 11.99
CA ASP A 92 -1.13 -10.39 12.39
C ASP A 92 -2.40 -10.35 11.53
N TYR A 93 -2.46 -9.46 10.53
CA TYR A 93 -3.60 -9.43 9.61
C TYR A 93 -3.53 -10.61 8.64
N GLN A 94 -4.63 -11.36 8.55
CA GLN A 94 -4.73 -12.58 7.73
C GLN A 94 -5.87 -12.49 6.69
N GLY A 95 -6.56 -11.36 6.61
CA GLY A 95 -7.63 -11.15 5.66
C GLY A 95 -7.12 -10.90 4.24
N GLN A 96 -8.04 -10.88 3.29
CA GLN A 96 -7.70 -10.54 1.92
C GLN A 96 -7.09 -9.14 1.83
N LEU A 97 -6.05 -9.01 1.03
CA LEU A 97 -5.53 -7.70 0.66
C LEU A 97 -6.54 -7.01 -0.25
N MET A 98 -7.11 -5.91 0.24
CA MET A 98 -8.07 -5.09 -0.48
C MET A 98 -7.44 -3.74 -0.77
N ILE A 99 -7.66 -3.22 -1.96
CA ILE A 99 -7.10 -1.95 -2.39
C ILE A 99 -8.21 -0.92 -2.48
N SER A 100 -8.15 0.11 -1.64
CA SER A 100 -9.02 1.27 -1.75
C SER A 100 -8.47 2.17 -2.85
N VAL A 101 -9.17 2.26 -3.98
CA VAL A 101 -8.73 3.02 -5.15
C VAL A 101 -9.55 4.29 -5.25
N TRP A 102 -8.87 5.41 -5.38
CA TRP A 102 -9.48 6.73 -5.51
C TRP A 102 -9.03 7.38 -6.81
N ASN A 103 -10.00 7.84 -7.61
CA ASN A 103 -9.73 8.65 -8.78
C ASN A 103 -9.78 10.13 -8.39
N ARG A 104 -8.62 10.71 -8.15
CA ARG A 104 -8.49 12.15 -7.86
C ARG A 104 -8.26 12.97 -9.13
N GLY A 105 -8.31 12.34 -10.30
CA GLY A 105 -8.14 13.00 -11.59
C GLY A 105 -9.39 13.70 -12.08
N GLN A 106 -9.34 14.14 -13.32
CA GLN A 106 -10.42 14.88 -13.98
C GLN A 106 -11.27 14.00 -14.88
N ASP A 107 -10.77 12.85 -15.30
CA ASP A 107 -11.41 11.95 -16.25
C ASP A 107 -11.74 10.62 -15.59
N SER A 108 -12.82 9.97 -16.07
CA SER A 108 -13.11 8.58 -15.68
C SER A 108 -11.95 7.67 -16.07
N PHE A 109 -11.68 6.69 -15.23
CA PHE A 109 -10.63 5.69 -15.46
C PHE A 109 -11.23 4.28 -15.39
N THR A 110 -10.93 3.46 -16.38
CA THR A 110 -11.39 2.07 -16.41
C THR A 110 -10.27 1.15 -15.90
N ILE A 111 -10.57 0.38 -14.86
CA ILE A 111 -9.68 -0.62 -14.30
C ILE A 111 -10.06 -1.97 -14.89
N GLN A 112 -9.12 -2.60 -15.58
CA GLN A 112 -9.33 -3.90 -16.20
C GLN A 112 -9.02 -5.04 -15.21
N PRO A 113 -9.68 -6.22 -15.35
CA PRO A 113 -9.30 -7.39 -14.59
C PRO A 113 -7.80 -7.71 -14.77
N GLY A 114 -7.10 -7.95 -13.65
CA GLY A 114 -5.66 -8.26 -13.66
C GLY A 114 -4.75 -7.07 -13.81
N GLU A 115 -5.27 -5.87 -13.94
CA GLU A 115 -4.45 -4.65 -14.07
C GLU A 115 -3.68 -4.37 -12.78
N ARG A 116 -2.42 -3.93 -12.91
CA ARG A 116 -1.58 -3.52 -11.78
C ARG A 116 -2.00 -2.12 -11.34
N ILE A 117 -2.59 -2.01 -10.15
CA ILE A 117 -3.21 -0.76 -9.66
C ILE A 117 -2.56 -0.17 -8.42
N ALA A 118 -1.71 -0.92 -7.77
CA ALA A 118 -0.98 -0.49 -6.57
C ALA A 118 0.31 -1.26 -6.47
N GLN A 119 1.10 -0.93 -5.46
CA GLN A 119 2.30 -1.70 -5.13
C GLN A 119 2.39 -1.87 -3.62
N MET A 120 3.11 -2.89 -3.19
CA MET A 120 3.29 -3.22 -1.79
C MET A 120 4.77 -3.32 -1.46
N ILE A 121 5.17 -2.73 -0.36
CA ILE A 121 6.51 -2.84 0.20
C ILE A 121 6.44 -3.47 1.58
N PHE A 122 7.52 -4.12 2.01
CA PHE A 122 7.69 -4.58 3.38
C PHE A 122 8.69 -3.67 4.08
N VAL A 123 8.37 -3.26 5.29
CA VAL A 123 9.17 -2.29 6.04
C VAL A 123 9.43 -2.80 7.46
N PRO A 124 10.60 -2.50 8.02
CA PRO A 124 10.85 -2.74 9.44
C PRO A 124 10.03 -1.79 10.30
N VAL A 125 9.53 -2.29 11.43
CA VAL A 125 8.76 -1.51 12.38
C VAL A 125 9.33 -1.70 13.77
N VAL A 126 9.25 -0.65 14.57
CA VAL A 126 9.58 -0.67 15.98
C VAL A 126 8.30 -0.42 16.78
N GLN A 127 7.94 -1.36 17.65
CA GLN A 127 6.88 -1.14 18.61
C GLN A 127 7.44 -0.37 19.79
N ALA A 128 6.73 0.65 20.24
CA ALA A 128 7.17 1.53 21.32
C ALA A 128 6.32 1.32 22.57
N GLU A 129 6.97 1.38 23.72
CA GLU A 129 6.31 1.48 25.01
C GLU A 129 6.42 2.93 25.49
N PHE A 130 5.30 3.53 25.88
CA PHE A 130 5.30 4.91 26.37
C PHE A 130 5.78 4.98 27.80
N ASN A 131 6.82 5.78 28.02
CA ASN A 131 7.27 6.17 29.36
C ASN A 131 6.75 7.59 29.63
N LEU A 132 5.78 7.68 30.53
CA LEU A 132 5.16 8.97 30.86
C LEU A 132 6.11 9.80 31.70
N VAL A 133 6.38 11.00 31.24
CA VAL A 133 7.22 11.99 31.90
C VAL A 133 6.45 13.31 32.05
N GLU A 134 6.82 14.13 33.00
CA GLU A 134 6.20 15.45 33.16
C GLU A 134 6.84 16.49 32.22
N ASP A 135 8.12 16.30 31.89
CA ASP A 135 8.88 17.23 31.06
C ASP A 135 9.94 16.49 30.24
N PHE A 136 10.47 17.12 29.21
CA PHE A 136 11.54 16.58 28.38
C PHE A 136 12.87 17.28 28.66
N ASP A 137 13.97 16.61 28.34
CA ASP A 137 15.26 17.27 28.25
C ASP A 137 15.25 18.29 27.12
N ALA A 138 15.88 19.44 27.36
CA ALA A 138 15.90 20.53 26.38
C ALA A 138 16.65 20.17 25.11
N THR A 139 16.13 20.62 23.96
CA THR A 139 16.82 20.55 22.67
C THR A 139 16.82 21.91 22.01
N ASP A 140 17.73 22.13 21.06
CA ASP A 140 17.81 23.40 20.33
C ASP A 140 16.53 23.71 19.54
N ARG A 141 15.83 22.66 19.06
CA ARG A 141 14.57 22.82 18.34
C ARG A 141 13.40 23.12 19.27
N GLY A 142 13.36 22.48 20.45
CA GLY A 142 12.24 22.60 21.40
C GLY A 142 10.91 22.22 20.75
N GLU A 143 9.91 23.06 20.88
CA GLU A 143 8.56 22.83 20.35
C GLU A 143 8.37 23.27 18.88
N GLY A 144 9.43 23.72 18.20
CA GLY A 144 9.35 24.21 16.83
C GLY A 144 8.89 23.16 15.82
N GLY A 145 7.79 23.44 15.14
CA GLY A 145 7.22 22.62 14.08
C GLY A 145 6.62 23.46 12.97
N PHE A 146 5.93 22.86 12.02
CA PHE A 146 5.15 23.53 10.97
C PHE A 146 5.92 24.67 10.27
N GLY A 147 7.12 24.37 9.76
CA GLY A 147 7.95 25.34 9.06
C GLY A 147 8.99 26.02 9.92
N HIS A 148 9.27 25.48 11.12
CA HIS A 148 10.31 26.00 12.01
C HIS A 148 11.66 26.22 11.30
N SER A 149 12.04 25.30 10.41
CA SER A 149 13.28 25.38 9.63
C SER A 149 13.16 26.29 8.39
N GLY A 150 11.99 26.81 8.11
CA GLY A 150 11.72 27.68 6.97
C GLY A 150 11.56 26.96 5.65
N ARG A 151 11.47 27.72 4.56
CA ARG A 151 11.27 27.20 3.20
C ARG A 151 12.52 27.34 2.30
N GLN A 152 13.55 28.00 2.81
CA GLN A 152 14.78 28.28 2.05
C GLN A 152 15.99 27.74 2.79
#